data_5bc11f6ea179306d3e11a879acaec43c
#
_entry.id   5bc11f6ea179306d3e11a879acaec43c
#
_cell.length_a   1.000
_cell.length_b   1.000
_cell.length_c   1.000
_cell.angle_alpha   90.00
_cell.angle_beta   90.00
_cell.angle_gamma   90.00
#
_symmetry.space_group_name_H-M   'P 1'
#
loop_
_entity.id
_entity.type
_entity.pdbx_description
1 polymer ?
#
loop_
_entity_poly.entity_id
_entity_poly.type
_entity_poly.pdbx_seq_one_letter_code
_entity_poly.pdbx_strand_id
1 'polypeptide(L)'
;MKRTFFIIVAAVSLISPLLFLKPVAQTQNRSTAPPAPPAQEKPAEANSQEPKKDGRFVIKTNMVSVTVTVSDKNRRFVTGLTKDDFEVYDDNVKQEIALFSTEDSPITLGIVYDVSGSMNPLSRQSFHALKGLFEYSHELDEYFVVAFNNKAQLIQDFTSVPNDIINRAVFMKPKGSTALFDAIYLALEKVKDGRHQKKALLIISDGEENSSRYSFKELSNSLRETDAQLYAIGLGTGGSLPHITQISGGLTFLPIEYNEVGDIYTRIALMLRNQYVLGFYPTDDGAQGKWHKLRIKVKVPKPLGKVTTFYRNAYQSSD
;
A
#
# COMPACT_ATOMS: atom_id res chain seq x y z
N MET A 1 -33.86 26.65 -45.69
CA MET A 1 -34.59 25.39 -45.57
C MET A 1 -34.55 24.96 -44.12
N LYS A 2 -35.68 25.11 -43.43
CA LYS A 2 -35.88 24.73 -42.01
C LYS A 2 -36.25 23.25 -41.94
N ARG A 3 -35.52 22.43 -41.15
CA ARG A 3 -35.95 21.08 -40.81
C ARG A 3 -36.27 21.02 -39.32
N THR A 4 -37.53 20.85 -39.06
CA THR A 4 -38.18 20.64 -37.77
C THR A 4 -37.94 19.21 -37.31
N PHE A 5 -37.41 18.99 -36.10
CA PHE A 5 -37.36 17.67 -35.47
C PHE A 5 -38.46 17.54 -34.43
N PHE A 6 -39.31 16.54 -34.65
CA PHE A 6 -40.39 16.10 -33.75
C PHE A 6 -39.80 15.34 -32.55
N ILE A 7 -40.23 15.74 -31.36
CA ILE A 7 -39.98 15.01 -30.11
C ILE A 7 -41.17 14.10 -29.86
N ILE A 8 -40.96 12.78 -29.85
CA ILE A 8 -41.94 11.79 -29.40
C ILE A 8 -41.70 11.53 -27.92
N VAL A 9 -42.66 11.91 -27.10
CA VAL A 9 -42.72 11.56 -25.66
C VAL A 9 -43.50 10.25 -25.56
N ALA A 10 -42.84 9.18 -25.14
CA ALA A 10 -43.49 7.92 -24.78
C ALA A 10 -43.70 7.87 -23.25
N ALA A 11 -44.97 7.91 -22.87
CA ALA A 11 -45.40 7.68 -21.49
C ALA A 11 -45.43 6.18 -21.22
N VAL A 12 -44.67 5.76 -20.20
CA VAL A 12 -44.70 4.39 -19.65
C VAL A 12 -45.50 4.40 -18.37
N SER A 13 -46.63 3.72 -18.37
CA SER A 13 -47.53 3.50 -17.25
C SER A 13 -46.94 2.52 -16.23
N LEU A 14 -46.86 2.91 -14.97
CA LEU A 14 -46.56 2.06 -13.83
C LEU A 14 -47.78 1.22 -13.45
N ILE A 15 -47.69 -0.11 -13.55
CA ILE A 15 -48.63 -1.06 -12.94
C ILE A 15 -47.90 -1.75 -11.79
N SER A 16 -48.34 -1.48 -10.57
CA SER A 16 -47.94 -2.21 -9.37
C SER A 16 -48.81 -3.43 -9.18
N PRO A 17 -48.26 -4.61 -8.85
CA PRO A 17 -49.06 -5.70 -8.30
C PRO A 17 -49.04 -5.68 -6.78
N LEU A 18 -50.21 -5.62 -6.20
CA LEU A 18 -50.56 -5.82 -4.80
C LEU A 18 -50.28 -7.30 -4.40
N LEU A 19 -49.37 -7.58 -3.49
CA LEU A 19 -49.17 -8.91 -2.92
C LEU A 19 -49.94 -9.01 -1.61
N PHE A 20 -50.92 -9.94 -1.60
CA PHE A 20 -51.71 -10.36 -0.44
C PHE A 20 -50.84 -11.08 0.61
N LEU A 21 -50.80 -10.58 1.83
CA LEU A 21 -50.28 -11.27 3.00
C LEU A 21 -51.38 -12.17 3.58
N LYS A 22 -51.08 -13.48 3.71
CA LYS A 22 -51.88 -14.47 4.49
C LYS A 22 -51.36 -14.48 5.94
N PRO A 23 -52.20 -14.58 6.96
CA PRO A 23 -51.78 -14.72 8.34
C PRO A 23 -51.42 -16.18 8.67
N VAL A 24 -50.27 -16.36 9.33
CA VAL A 24 -49.84 -17.66 9.88
C VAL A 24 -50.37 -17.81 11.28
N ALA A 25 -51.09 -18.92 11.54
CA ALA A 25 -51.66 -19.30 12.81
C ALA A 25 -50.59 -19.64 13.85
N GLN A 26 -50.72 -19.11 15.05
CA GLN A 26 -49.96 -19.47 16.25
C GLN A 26 -50.42 -20.83 16.77
N THR A 27 -49.52 -21.80 16.81
CA THR A 27 -49.73 -23.07 17.54
C THR A 27 -49.08 -22.96 18.91
N GLN A 28 -49.90 -22.92 19.95
CA GLN A 28 -49.46 -23.05 21.34
C GLN A 28 -48.91 -24.44 21.59
N ASN A 29 -47.71 -24.58 22.11
CA ASN A 29 -47.16 -25.85 22.56
C ASN A 29 -47.01 -25.83 24.09
N ARG A 30 -47.58 -26.86 24.67
CA ARG A 30 -47.68 -27.14 26.11
C ARG A 30 -46.31 -27.40 26.73
N SER A 31 -46.16 -26.78 27.93
CA SER A 31 -45.15 -27.10 28.94
C SER A 31 -45.14 -28.60 29.33
N THR A 32 -44.00 -29.21 29.27
CA THR A 32 -43.68 -30.44 30.03
C THR A 32 -42.39 -30.24 30.79
N ALA A 33 -42.41 -30.47 32.08
CA ALA A 33 -41.32 -30.32 33.03
C ALA A 33 -40.17 -31.33 32.76
N PRO A 34 -38.93 -30.98 33.10
CA PRO A 34 -37.77 -31.89 32.91
C PRO A 34 -37.70 -32.94 34.04
N PRO A 35 -37.15 -34.15 33.72
CA PRO A 35 -36.94 -35.21 34.72
C PRO A 35 -35.71 -34.95 35.58
N ALA A 36 -35.71 -35.46 36.81
CA ALA A 36 -34.70 -35.31 37.84
C ALA A 36 -33.36 -36.02 37.48
N PRO A 37 -32.22 -35.56 38.03
CA PRO A 37 -30.92 -36.16 37.77
C PRO A 37 -30.66 -37.47 38.55
N PRO A 38 -29.90 -38.41 37.99
CA PRO A 38 -29.48 -39.62 38.71
C PRO A 38 -28.34 -39.38 39.69
N ALA A 39 -28.27 -40.24 40.71
CA ALA A 39 -27.44 -40.20 41.88
C ALA A 39 -25.94 -40.21 41.61
N GLN A 40 -25.21 -39.52 42.48
CA GLN A 40 -23.73 -39.46 42.52
C GLN A 40 -23.13 -40.77 43.03
N GLU A 41 -22.23 -41.36 42.21
CA GLU A 41 -21.24 -42.33 42.69
C GLU A 41 -19.98 -41.64 43.13
N LYS A 42 -19.41 -42.08 44.27
CA LYS A 42 -18.15 -41.58 44.88
C LYS A 42 -16.92 -41.94 44.05
N PRO A 43 -15.88 -41.10 44.08
CA PRO A 43 -14.69 -41.29 43.26
C PRO A 43 -13.72 -42.34 43.83
N ALA A 44 -13.18 -43.17 42.93
CA ALA A 44 -12.01 -43.97 43.17
C ALA A 44 -10.74 -43.13 43.09
N GLU A 45 -9.74 -43.45 43.91
CA GLU A 45 -8.49 -42.74 44.14
C GLU A 45 -7.67 -42.52 42.87
N ALA A 46 -7.20 -41.30 42.73
CA ALA A 46 -6.40 -40.81 41.63
C ALA A 46 -4.96 -41.28 41.71
N ASN A 47 -4.50 -41.86 40.63
CA ASN A 47 -3.12 -42.12 40.34
C ASN A 47 -2.50 -40.80 39.85
N SER A 48 -1.51 -40.27 40.56
CA SER A 48 -0.80 -39.04 40.25
C SER A 48 0.07 -39.20 38.98
N GLN A 49 -0.45 -38.74 37.87
CA GLN A 49 0.34 -38.46 36.67
C GLN A 49 0.65 -36.95 36.62
N GLU A 50 1.96 -36.63 36.48
CA GLU A 50 2.47 -35.30 36.30
C GLU A 50 1.76 -34.54 35.17
N PRO A 51 1.53 -33.20 35.30
CA PRO A 51 0.85 -32.45 34.26
C PRO A 51 1.73 -32.39 33.01
N LYS A 52 1.26 -33.00 31.94
CA LYS A 52 1.78 -32.73 30.60
C LYS A 52 1.68 -31.23 30.34
N LYS A 53 2.83 -30.62 29.97
CA LYS A 53 2.90 -29.20 29.53
C LYS A 53 1.82 -28.96 28.49
N ASP A 54 0.81 -28.20 28.87
CA ASP A 54 -0.15 -27.62 27.93
C ASP A 54 0.63 -26.87 26.86
N GLY A 55 0.65 -27.43 25.67
CA GLY A 55 1.11 -26.74 24.47
C GLY A 55 0.13 -25.61 24.17
N ARG A 56 0.30 -24.46 24.80
CA ARG A 56 -0.34 -23.22 24.32
C ARG A 56 0.14 -22.99 22.89
N PHE A 57 -0.72 -23.24 21.93
CA PHE A 57 -0.53 -22.73 20.58
C PHE A 57 -0.64 -21.20 20.66
N VAL A 58 0.51 -20.53 20.76
CA VAL A 58 0.57 -19.10 20.54
C VAL A 58 0.35 -18.90 19.04
N ILE A 59 -0.86 -18.52 18.66
CA ILE A 59 -1.13 -18.09 17.30
C ILE A 59 -0.43 -16.72 17.17
N LYS A 60 0.72 -16.70 16.51
CA LYS A 60 1.39 -15.44 16.14
C LYS A 60 0.53 -14.76 15.11
N THR A 61 -0.09 -13.63 15.46
CA THR A 61 -1.03 -12.93 14.62
C THR A 61 -0.38 -11.84 13.76
N ASN A 62 0.83 -11.39 14.12
CA ASN A 62 1.46 -10.23 13.51
C ASN A 62 2.55 -10.64 12.52
N MET A 63 2.14 -10.84 11.26
CA MET A 63 3.07 -11.09 10.16
C MET A 63 3.68 -9.78 9.68
N VAL A 64 5.00 -9.71 9.63
CA VAL A 64 5.74 -8.60 9.02
C VAL A 64 5.86 -8.86 7.53
N SER A 65 5.30 -7.95 6.72
CA SER A 65 5.40 -7.99 5.25
C SER A 65 6.46 -7.01 4.77
N VAL A 66 7.28 -7.45 3.82
CA VAL A 66 8.33 -6.62 3.22
C VAL A 66 8.29 -6.75 1.70
N THR A 67 8.14 -5.62 1.03
CA THR A 67 8.24 -5.54 -0.42
C THR A 67 9.69 -5.34 -0.84
N VAL A 68 10.15 -6.16 -1.80
CA VAL A 68 11.55 -6.18 -2.25
C VAL A 68 11.62 -6.05 -3.76
N THR A 69 12.39 -5.08 -4.23
CA THR A 69 12.79 -4.99 -5.65
C THR A 69 14.24 -5.46 -5.79
N VAL A 70 14.51 -6.31 -6.78
CA VAL A 70 15.86 -6.80 -7.08
C VAL A 70 16.28 -6.34 -8.45
N SER A 71 17.47 -5.73 -8.57
CA SER A 71 18.03 -5.32 -9.85
C SER A 71 19.48 -5.79 -10.04
N ASP A 72 19.86 -6.06 -11.29
CA ASP A 72 21.23 -6.37 -11.67
C ASP A 72 22.12 -5.10 -11.73
N LYS A 73 23.41 -5.28 -12.02
CA LYS A 73 24.37 -4.17 -12.16
C LYS A 73 24.02 -3.18 -13.28
N ASN A 74 23.22 -3.61 -14.26
CA ASN A 74 22.74 -2.77 -15.37
C ASN A 74 21.40 -2.12 -15.04
N ARG A 75 20.93 -2.19 -13.77
CA ARG A 75 19.64 -1.69 -13.29
C ARG A 75 18.43 -2.34 -13.97
N ARG A 76 18.56 -3.56 -14.51
CA ARG A 76 17.44 -4.36 -15.02
C ARG A 76 16.85 -5.15 -13.85
N PHE A 77 15.52 -5.29 -13.83
CA PHE A 77 14.84 -6.06 -12.79
C PHE A 77 15.17 -7.54 -12.94
N VAL A 78 15.46 -8.17 -11.80
CA VAL A 78 15.67 -9.62 -11.72
C VAL A 78 14.34 -10.24 -11.32
N THR A 79 13.73 -10.95 -12.27
CA THR A 79 12.46 -11.65 -12.11
C THR A 79 12.70 -13.17 -12.08
N GLY A 80 11.67 -13.93 -11.67
CA GLY A 80 11.73 -15.39 -11.65
C GLY A 80 12.51 -15.98 -10.47
N LEU A 81 12.88 -15.19 -9.47
CA LEU A 81 13.41 -15.70 -8.20
C LEU A 81 12.32 -16.41 -7.41
N THR A 82 12.70 -17.45 -6.70
CA THR A 82 11.83 -18.26 -5.84
C THR A 82 12.03 -17.92 -4.36
N LYS A 83 11.17 -18.44 -3.50
CA LYS A 83 11.31 -18.29 -2.04
C LYS A 83 12.71 -18.68 -1.54
N ASP A 84 13.30 -19.74 -2.11
CA ASP A 84 14.59 -20.30 -1.68
C ASP A 84 15.78 -19.40 -2.03
N ASP A 85 15.59 -18.46 -2.94
CA ASP A 85 16.59 -17.46 -3.31
C ASP A 85 16.70 -16.32 -2.30
N PHE A 86 15.77 -16.23 -1.34
CA PHE A 86 15.73 -15.17 -0.34
C PHE A 86 16.07 -15.68 1.06
N GLU A 87 16.79 -14.87 1.81
CA GLU A 87 16.99 -15.02 3.24
C GLU A 87 16.62 -13.71 3.94
N VAL A 88 15.70 -13.80 4.89
CA VAL A 88 15.27 -12.67 5.72
C VAL A 88 15.92 -12.79 7.09
N TYR A 89 16.46 -11.68 7.59
CA TYR A 89 17.04 -11.58 8.91
C TYR A 89 16.38 -10.42 9.66
N ASP A 90 15.93 -10.71 10.88
CA ASP A 90 15.42 -9.76 11.86
C ASP A 90 16.41 -9.66 13.01
N ASP A 91 16.95 -8.46 13.29
CA ASP A 91 18.02 -8.23 14.27
C ASP A 91 19.18 -9.25 14.16
N ASN A 92 19.53 -9.62 12.93
CA ASN A 92 20.51 -10.67 12.55
C ASN A 92 20.06 -12.13 12.80
N VAL A 93 18.88 -12.38 13.33
CA VAL A 93 18.31 -13.73 13.46
C VAL A 93 17.59 -14.08 12.15
N LYS A 94 17.95 -15.23 11.55
CA LYS A 94 17.30 -15.71 10.32
C LYS A 94 15.85 -16.07 10.61
N GLN A 95 14.94 -15.55 9.77
CA GLN A 95 13.51 -15.80 9.87
C GLN A 95 13.04 -16.78 8.78
N GLU A 96 12.02 -17.56 9.10
CA GLU A 96 11.34 -18.38 8.09
C GLU A 96 10.37 -17.50 7.28
N ILE A 97 10.47 -17.55 5.94
CA ILE A 97 9.54 -16.85 5.07
C ILE A 97 8.23 -17.62 5.04
N ALA A 98 7.19 -17.08 5.66
CA ALA A 98 5.85 -17.68 5.72
C ALA A 98 4.99 -17.33 4.49
N LEU A 99 5.17 -16.12 3.93
CA LEU A 99 4.51 -15.65 2.72
C LEU A 99 5.56 -15.29 1.68
N PHE A 100 5.35 -15.76 0.45
CA PHE A 100 6.14 -15.38 -0.71
C PHE A 100 5.21 -15.15 -1.90
N SER A 101 5.28 -13.98 -2.53
CA SER A 101 4.54 -13.67 -3.74
C SER A 101 5.44 -12.95 -4.74
N THR A 102 5.35 -13.36 -6.00
CA THR A 102 6.03 -12.76 -7.16
C THR A 102 5.03 -12.29 -8.20
N GLU A 103 3.76 -12.45 -7.90
CA GLU A 103 2.72 -12.21 -8.87
C GLU A 103 2.61 -10.72 -9.21
N ASP A 104 2.20 -10.45 -10.43
CA ASP A 104 1.72 -9.14 -10.84
C ASP A 104 0.38 -8.86 -10.14
N SER A 105 0.48 -8.64 -8.83
CA SER A 105 -0.67 -8.35 -7.99
C SER A 105 -1.03 -6.88 -8.11
N PRO A 106 -2.34 -6.55 -8.05
CA PRO A 106 -2.78 -5.16 -8.07
C PRO A 106 -2.22 -4.38 -6.88
N ILE A 107 -2.05 -3.07 -7.08
CA ILE A 107 -1.47 -2.16 -6.11
C ILE A 107 -2.43 -1.05 -5.71
N THR A 108 -2.23 -0.52 -4.49
CA THR A 108 -2.74 0.78 -4.09
C THR A 108 -1.62 1.81 -4.28
N LEU A 109 -1.80 2.75 -5.21
CA LEU A 109 -0.81 3.79 -5.51
C LEU A 109 -1.35 5.18 -5.17
N GLY A 110 -0.74 5.83 -4.19
CA GLY A 110 -0.97 7.24 -3.90
C GLY A 110 -0.03 8.14 -4.72
N ILE A 111 -0.55 9.17 -5.35
CA ILE A 111 0.22 10.17 -6.05
C ILE A 111 0.25 11.44 -5.21
N VAL A 112 1.45 11.87 -4.80
CA VAL A 112 1.70 13.08 -4.03
C VAL A 112 2.28 14.13 -4.98
N TYR A 113 1.45 15.11 -5.33
CA TYR A 113 1.73 16.03 -6.42
C TYR A 113 1.91 17.46 -5.94
N ASP A 114 3.09 17.98 -6.22
CA ASP A 114 3.47 19.36 -5.89
C ASP A 114 2.84 20.36 -6.86
N VAL A 115 2.09 21.30 -6.31
CA VAL A 115 1.53 22.45 -7.03
C VAL A 115 1.97 23.77 -6.39
N SER A 116 3.16 23.81 -5.78
CA SER A 116 3.82 25.03 -5.29
C SER A 116 4.24 25.94 -6.42
N GLY A 117 4.65 27.17 -6.07
CA GLY A 117 5.01 28.18 -7.06
C GLY A 117 6.25 27.83 -7.90
N SER A 118 7.21 27.10 -7.33
CA SER A 118 8.44 26.64 -7.99
C SER A 118 8.16 25.60 -9.08
N MET A 119 7.08 24.84 -8.97
CA MET A 119 6.67 23.83 -9.95
C MET A 119 6.12 24.41 -11.27
N ASN A 120 5.89 25.71 -11.38
CA ASN A 120 5.51 26.38 -12.62
C ASN A 120 6.79 26.74 -13.43
N PRO A 121 7.12 26.12 -14.53
CA PRO A 121 6.38 25.56 -15.65
C PRO A 121 6.40 24.04 -15.77
N LEU A 122 7.02 23.33 -14.82
CA LEU A 122 7.32 21.90 -14.94
C LEU A 122 6.07 21.00 -14.73
N SER A 123 5.07 21.51 -13.99
CA SER A 123 3.92 20.73 -13.54
C SER A 123 3.09 20.13 -14.67
N ARG A 124 2.78 20.87 -15.71
CA ARG A 124 1.93 20.36 -16.80
C ARG A 124 2.56 19.22 -17.57
N GLN A 125 3.86 19.34 -17.85
CA GLN A 125 4.56 18.34 -18.64
C GLN A 125 4.78 17.06 -17.85
N SER A 126 5.16 17.17 -16.55
CA SER A 126 5.30 15.99 -15.69
C SER A 126 3.98 15.23 -15.56
N PHE A 127 2.86 15.96 -15.56
CA PHE A 127 1.55 15.36 -15.53
C PHE A 127 1.15 14.65 -16.83
N HIS A 128 1.50 15.21 -17.98
CA HIS A 128 1.28 14.53 -19.26
C HIS A 128 2.10 13.24 -19.37
N ALA A 129 3.29 13.23 -18.83
CA ALA A 129 4.15 12.06 -18.79
C ALA A 129 3.62 10.94 -17.85
N LEU A 130 2.75 11.27 -16.88
CA LEU A 130 2.11 10.30 -15.98
C LEU A 130 1.31 9.22 -16.73
N LYS A 131 0.87 9.48 -17.97
CA LYS A 131 0.25 8.46 -18.81
C LYS A 131 1.11 7.21 -18.97
N GLY A 132 2.44 7.37 -19.09
CA GLY A 132 3.36 6.25 -19.19
C GLY A 132 3.37 5.34 -17.96
N LEU A 133 3.03 5.86 -16.77
CA LEU A 133 2.83 5.04 -15.58
C LEU A 133 1.62 4.11 -15.75
N PHE A 134 0.51 4.66 -16.27
CA PHE A 134 -0.75 3.94 -16.39
C PHE A 134 -0.77 2.92 -17.53
N GLU A 135 0.12 3.00 -18.51
CA GLU A 135 0.24 2.01 -19.58
C GLU A 135 0.62 0.59 -19.07
N TYR A 136 1.24 0.53 -17.88
CA TYR A 136 1.62 -0.71 -17.20
C TYR A 136 0.74 -1.02 -15.99
N SER A 137 -0.42 -0.40 -15.89
CA SER A 137 -1.36 -0.62 -14.79
C SER A 137 -2.06 -1.96 -14.90
N HIS A 138 -2.35 -2.57 -13.75
CA HIS A 138 -3.24 -3.72 -13.66
C HIS A 138 -4.69 -3.23 -13.60
N GLU A 139 -5.64 -3.98 -14.16
CA GLU A 139 -7.07 -3.59 -14.19
C GLU A 139 -7.67 -3.33 -12.81
N LEU A 140 -7.14 -4.00 -11.79
CA LEU A 140 -7.59 -3.88 -10.40
C LEU A 140 -6.78 -2.88 -9.58
N ASP A 141 -5.79 -2.20 -10.15
CA ASP A 141 -5.07 -1.16 -9.43
C ASP A 141 -6.02 -0.07 -8.95
N GLU A 142 -5.70 0.52 -7.82
CA GLU A 142 -6.42 1.69 -7.32
C GLU A 142 -5.46 2.84 -7.04
N TYR A 143 -5.95 4.04 -7.25
CA TYR A 143 -5.18 5.27 -7.19
C TYR A 143 -5.88 6.31 -6.33
N PHE A 144 -5.12 7.14 -5.64
CA PHE A 144 -5.60 8.38 -5.04
C PHE A 144 -4.59 9.49 -5.25
N VAL A 145 -5.01 10.76 -5.12
CA VAL A 145 -4.11 11.90 -5.30
C VAL A 145 -4.20 12.86 -4.12
N VAL A 146 -3.04 13.16 -3.55
CA VAL A 146 -2.82 14.26 -2.64
C VAL A 146 -2.06 15.35 -3.39
N ALA A 147 -2.65 16.52 -3.57
CA ALA A 147 -1.94 17.69 -4.08
C ALA A 147 -1.55 18.61 -2.93
N PHE A 148 -0.44 19.30 -3.07
CA PHE A 148 0.03 20.22 -2.04
C PHE A 148 0.72 21.47 -2.58
N ASN A 149 0.56 22.51 -1.80
CA ASN A 149 1.31 23.77 -1.83
C ASN A 149 1.47 24.23 -0.38
N ASN A 150 0.89 25.35 0.03
CA ASN A 150 0.84 25.77 1.44
C ASN A 150 0.15 24.77 2.36
N LYS A 151 -0.66 23.86 1.81
CA LYS A 151 -1.42 22.83 2.51
C LYS A 151 -1.54 21.58 1.64
N ALA A 152 -1.54 20.43 2.30
CA ALA A 152 -1.86 19.16 1.67
C ALA A 152 -3.39 18.95 1.59
N GLN A 153 -3.88 18.40 0.47
CA GLN A 153 -5.29 18.12 0.23
C GLN A 153 -5.46 16.84 -0.57
N LEU A 154 -6.36 15.97 -0.13
CA LEU A 154 -6.82 14.84 -0.94
C LEU A 154 -7.73 15.40 -2.05
N ILE A 155 -7.26 15.41 -3.29
CA ILE A 155 -8.01 15.95 -4.44
C ILE A 155 -8.75 14.89 -5.24
N GLN A 156 -8.32 13.62 -5.12
CA GLN A 156 -8.99 12.45 -5.67
C GLN A 156 -8.89 11.30 -4.66
N ASP A 157 -10.04 10.81 -4.24
CA ASP A 157 -10.13 9.59 -3.43
C ASP A 157 -9.96 8.35 -4.31
N PHE A 158 -9.91 7.16 -3.72
CA PHE A 158 -9.64 5.92 -4.44
C PHE A 158 -10.48 5.77 -5.69
N THR A 159 -9.80 5.50 -6.81
CA THR A 159 -10.39 5.21 -8.13
C THR A 159 -9.54 4.18 -8.85
N SER A 160 -10.16 3.34 -9.66
CA SER A 160 -9.45 2.46 -10.61
C SER A 160 -9.36 3.07 -12.02
N VAL A 161 -9.82 4.32 -12.20
CA VAL A 161 -9.87 5.00 -13.48
C VAL A 161 -8.73 6.00 -13.61
N PRO A 162 -7.63 5.72 -14.37
CA PRO A 162 -6.50 6.63 -14.52
C PRO A 162 -6.87 8.04 -15.01
N ASN A 163 -7.89 8.15 -15.83
CA ASN A 163 -8.34 9.44 -16.35
C ASN A 163 -8.88 10.38 -15.26
N ASP A 164 -9.43 9.87 -14.15
CA ASP A 164 -9.88 10.69 -13.04
C ASP A 164 -8.69 11.42 -12.41
N ILE A 165 -7.55 10.72 -12.30
CA ILE A 165 -6.29 11.27 -11.78
C ILE A 165 -5.79 12.39 -12.69
N ILE A 166 -5.69 12.12 -13.99
CA ILE A 166 -5.19 13.06 -14.98
C ILE A 166 -6.06 14.33 -15.02
N ASN A 167 -7.38 14.15 -15.05
CA ASN A 167 -8.32 15.27 -15.13
C ASN A 167 -8.27 16.17 -13.89
N ARG A 168 -8.10 15.63 -12.70
CA ARG A 168 -8.05 16.42 -11.46
C ARG A 168 -6.83 17.31 -11.38
N ALA A 169 -5.67 16.78 -11.72
CA ALA A 169 -4.43 17.50 -11.52
C ALA A 169 -4.11 18.52 -12.63
N VAL A 170 -4.59 18.31 -13.86
CA VAL A 170 -4.42 19.29 -14.96
C VAL A 170 -5.02 20.65 -14.64
N PHE A 171 -6.07 20.70 -13.81
CA PHE A 171 -6.73 21.95 -13.42
C PHE A 171 -6.04 22.67 -12.25
N MET A 172 -5.06 22.06 -11.60
CA MET A 172 -4.33 22.70 -10.50
C MET A 172 -3.38 23.78 -11.05
N LYS A 173 -3.45 24.96 -10.44
CA LYS A 173 -2.55 26.08 -10.80
C LYS A 173 -1.44 26.14 -9.77
N PRO A 174 -0.16 25.99 -10.18
CA PRO A 174 0.97 26.11 -9.26
C PRO A 174 1.01 27.48 -8.61
N LYS A 175 1.06 27.51 -7.27
CA LYS A 175 1.19 28.74 -6.46
C LYS A 175 1.52 28.42 -5.01
N GLY A 176 2.13 29.38 -4.33
CA GLY A 176 2.37 29.32 -2.88
C GLY A 176 3.62 28.56 -2.48
N SER A 177 3.73 28.26 -1.20
CA SER A 177 4.83 27.54 -0.54
C SER A 177 4.69 26.04 -0.69
N THR A 178 5.55 25.26 -0.01
CA THR A 178 5.69 23.83 -0.19
C THR A 178 5.58 23.10 1.15
N ALA A 179 4.44 22.46 1.41
CA ALA A 179 4.18 21.65 2.59
C ALA A 179 4.35 20.14 2.26
N LEU A 180 5.56 19.74 1.87
CA LEU A 180 5.89 18.40 1.39
C LEU A 180 5.69 17.33 2.47
N PHE A 181 6.15 17.60 3.70
CA PHE A 181 6.05 16.61 4.77
C PHE A 181 4.60 16.38 5.19
N ASP A 182 3.78 17.45 5.28
CA ASP A 182 2.34 17.33 5.53
C ASP A 182 1.64 16.51 4.46
N ALA A 183 2.03 16.65 3.19
CA ALA A 183 1.45 15.91 2.07
C ALA A 183 1.80 14.43 2.10
N ILE A 184 3.06 14.11 2.38
CA ILE A 184 3.50 12.73 2.51
C ILE A 184 2.81 12.09 3.71
N TYR A 185 2.71 12.80 4.84
CA TYR A 185 2.02 12.29 6.02
C TYR A 185 0.54 11.97 5.73
N LEU A 186 -0.17 12.90 5.09
CA LEU A 186 -1.55 12.67 4.66
C LEU A 186 -1.69 11.46 3.72
N ALA A 187 -0.75 11.31 2.78
CA ALA A 187 -0.76 10.19 1.85
C ALA A 187 -0.42 8.85 2.54
N LEU A 188 0.49 8.85 3.54
CA LEU A 188 0.79 7.68 4.36
C LEU A 188 -0.42 7.22 5.18
N GLU A 189 -1.18 8.15 5.74
CA GLU A 189 -2.42 7.80 6.43
C GLU A 189 -3.46 7.26 5.44
N LYS A 190 -3.62 7.92 4.28
CA LYS A 190 -4.62 7.49 3.29
C LYS A 190 -4.31 6.14 2.67
N VAL A 191 -3.06 5.82 2.39
CA VAL A 191 -2.68 4.54 1.76
C VAL A 191 -2.97 3.32 2.64
N LYS A 192 -3.08 3.50 3.96
CA LYS A 192 -3.47 2.42 4.90
C LYS A 192 -4.85 1.85 4.56
N ASP A 193 -5.79 2.73 4.15
CA ASP A 193 -7.17 2.37 3.78
C ASP A 193 -7.25 1.62 2.43
N GLY A 194 -6.16 1.58 1.67
CA GLY A 194 -6.10 0.90 0.39
C GLY A 194 -6.33 -0.60 0.51
N ARG A 195 -7.10 -1.16 -0.43
CA ARG A 195 -7.54 -2.56 -0.41
C ARG A 195 -6.44 -3.58 -0.77
N HIS A 196 -5.35 -3.13 -1.39
CA HIS A 196 -4.30 -4.03 -1.84
C HIS A 196 -3.15 -4.13 -0.83
N GLN A 197 -2.54 -5.31 -0.76
CA GLN A 197 -1.36 -5.53 0.09
C GLN A 197 -0.12 -4.80 -0.43
N LYS A 198 0.05 -4.73 -1.76
CA LYS A 198 1.09 -3.91 -2.37
C LYS A 198 0.67 -2.45 -2.32
N LYS A 199 1.44 -1.64 -1.60
CA LYS A 199 1.18 -0.21 -1.40
C LYS A 199 2.39 0.61 -1.80
N ALA A 200 2.15 1.70 -2.52
CA ALA A 200 3.22 2.62 -2.91
C ALA A 200 2.74 4.07 -2.92
N LEU A 201 3.67 4.99 -2.75
CA LEU A 201 3.47 6.41 -2.99
C LEU A 201 4.44 6.88 -4.07
N LEU A 202 3.94 7.68 -5.00
CA LEU A 202 4.75 8.38 -6.01
C LEU A 202 4.71 9.88 -5.74
N ILE A 203 5.84 10.43 -5.36
CA ILE A 203 6.00 11.86 -5.08
C ILE A 203 6.56 12.54 -6.32
N ILE A 204 5.95 13.66 -6.72
CA ILE A 204 6.38 14.46 -7.85
C ILE A 204 6.53 15.89 -7.32
N SER A 205 7.78 16.34 -7.12
CA SER A 205 8.12 17.62 -6.49
C SER A 205 9.56 18.01 -6.84
N ASP A 206 9.92 19.27 -6.65
CA ASP A 206 11.32 19.70 -6.65
C ASP A 206 12.05 19.37 -5.32
N GLY A 207 11.32 18.89 -4.34
CA GLY A 207 11.84 18.44 -3.04
C GLY A 207 12.08 19.57 -2.04
N GLU A 208 11.67 20.81 -2.35
CA GLU A 208 11.67 21.88 -1.38
C GLU A 208 10.65 21.62 -0.26
N GLU A 209 10.96 22.13 0.93
CA GLU A 209 10.10 22.06 2.11
C GLU A 209 10.25 23.35 2.91
N ASN A 210 9.15 24.07 3.09
CA ASN A 210 9.20 25.37 3.79
C ASN A 210 7.90 25.73 4.53
N SER A 211 6.90 24.85 4.57
CA SER A 211 5.56 25.21 5.03
C SER A 211 4.83 24.12 5.82
N SER A 212 5.44 22.95 5.99
CA SER A 212 4.82 21.86 6.75
C SER A 212 4.79 22.12 8.24
N ARG A 213 3.76 21.55 8.90
CA ARG A 213 3.64 21.52 10.36
C ARG A 213 4.47 20.38 10.96
N TYR A 214 4.57 19.27 10.24
CA TYR A 214 5.39 18.13 10.64
C TYR A 214 6.86 18.37 10.34
N SER A 215 7.72 17.97 11.28
CA SER A 215 9.16 17.96 11.08
C SER A 215 9.60 16.72 10.29
N PHE A 216 10.81 16.76 9.72
CA PHE A 216 11.42 15.59 9.09
C PHE A 216 11.57 14.39 10.05
N LYS A 217 11.76 14.64 11.35
CA LYS A 217 11.87 13.58 12.36
C LYS A 217 10.54 12.83 12.53
N GLU A 218 9.42 13.55 12.62
CA GLU A 218 8.09 12.97 12.75
C GLU A 218 7.73 12.19 11.49
N LEU A 219 7.96 12.77 10.31
CA LEU A 219 7.78 12.07 9.03
C LEU A 219 8.64 10.81 8.96
N SER A 220 9.91 10.86 9.38
CA SER A 220 10.81 9.70 9.35
C SER A 220 10.31 8.54 10.21
N ASN A 221 9.65 8.82 11.33
CA ASN A 221 9.04 7.77 12.15
C ASN A 221 7.89 7.10 11.38
N SER A 222 6.95 7.87 10.83
CA SER A 222 5.83 7.33 10.04
C SER A 222 6.30 6.55 8.81
N LEU A 223 7.41 6.99 8.17
CA LEU A 223 8.01 6.29 7.03
C LEU A 223 8.59 4.91 7.38
N ARG A 224 9.05 4.72 8.61
CA ARG A 224 9.55 3.42 9.07
C ARG A 224 8.43 2.46 9.45
N GLU A 225 7.29 3.00 9.86
CA GLU A 225 6.09 2.23 10.25
C GLU A 225 5.27 1.76 9.05
N THR A 226 5.42 2.42 7.89
CA THR A 226 4.62 2.09 6.72
C THR A 226 5.13 0.87 5.96
N ASP A 227 4.21 0.09 5.40
CA ASP A 227 4.51 -0.96 4.42
C ASP A 227 4.60 -0.41 2.98
N ALA A 228 4.20 0.85 2.76
CA ALA A 228 4.24 1.47 1.45
C ALA A 228 5.67 1.87 1.06
N GLN A 229 6.09 1.51 -0.17
CA GLN A 229 7.34 2.03 -0.74
C GLN A 229 7.12 3.39 -1.38
N LEU A 230 8.02 4.33 -1.11
CA LEU A 230 7.96 5.67 -1.66
C LEU A 230 8.93 5.83 -2.84
N TYR A 231 8.39 6.20 -3.98
CA TYR A 231 9.15 6.59 -5.14
C TYR A 231 9.02 8.10 -5.34
N ALA A 232 10.06 8.75 -5.84
CA ALA A 232 10.00 10.17 -6.12
C ALA A 232 10.60 10.51 -7.48
N ILE A 233 9.99 11.48 -8.15
CA ILE A 233 10.56 12.19 -9.29
C ILE A 233 10.88 13.58 -8.78
N GLY A 234 12.18 13.85 -8.57
CA GLY A 234 12.68 15.13 -8.10
C GLY A 234 12.99 16.03 -9.27
N LEU A 235 12.19 17.07 -9.44
CA LEU A 235 12.39 18.08 -10.48
C LEU A 235 13.36 19.14 -9.95
N GLY A 236 14.56 19.18 -10.48
CA GLY A 236 15.65 20.02 -9.96
C GLY A 236 16.60 19.25 -9.04
N THR A 237 16.93 19.77 -7.87
CA THR A 237 17.88 19.12 -6.93
C THR A 237 17.30 17.95 -6.16
N GLY A 238 15.97 17.85 -6.12
CA GLY A 238 15.25 16.81 -5.38
C GLY A 238 15.27 16.99 -3.84
N GLY A 239 15.94 17.98 -3.30
CA GLY A 239 15.93 18.36 -1.89
C GLY A 239 15.99 17.20 -0.91
N SER A 240 14.94 17.02 -0.09
CA SER A 240 14.84 15.94 0.92
C SER A 240 14.38 14.59 0.37
N LEU A 241 13.90 14.51 -0.89
CA LEU A 241 13.31 13.31 -1.48
C LEU A 241 14.20 12.06 -1.42
N PRO A 242 15.53 12.13 -1.70
CA PRO A 242 16.39 10.95 -1.61
C PRO A 242 16.43 10.32 -0.22
N HIS A 243 16.42 11.12 0.84
CA HIS A 243 16.38 10.62 2.21
C HIS A 243 15.02 10.00 2.54
N ILE A 244 13.93 10.63 2.10
CA ILE A 244 12.55 10.15 2.31
C ILE A 244 12.36 8.77 1.67
N THR A 245 12.69 8.63 0.39
CA THR A 245 12.50 7.37 -0.34
C THR A 245 13.40 6.25 0.19
N GLN A 246 14.61 6.56 0.62
CA GLN A 246 15.53 5.59 1.18
C GLN A 246 15.00 4.94 2.46
N ILE A 247 14.30 5.69 3.32
CA ILE A 247 13.73 5.15 4.58
C ILE A 247 12.69 4.07 4.27
N SER A 248 11.85 4.26 3.27
CA SER A 248 10.80 3.29 2.86
C SER A 248 11.31 2.17 1.97
N GLY A 249 12.59 2.18 1.57
CA GLY A 249 13.16 1.21 0.63
C GLY A 249 12.81 1.46 -0.84
N GLY A 250 12.33 2.66 -1.18
CA GLY A 250 12.10 3.09 -2.55
C GLY A 250 13.27 3.88 -3.15
N LEU A 251 12.99 4.65 -4.22
CA LEU A 251 14.02 5.36 -4.98
C LEU A 251 13.55 6.76 -5.40
N THR A 252 14.52 7.69 -5.45
CA THR A 252 14.36 8.99 -6.09
C THR A 252 15.03 8.99 -7.46
N PHE A 253 14.32 9.50 -8.45
CA PHE A 253 14.81 9.77 -9.79
C PHE A 253 14.98 11.27 -9.96
N LEU A 254 16.16 11.69 -10.41
CA LEU A 254 16.50 13.09 -10.67
C LEU A 254 16.77 13.23 -12.16
N PRO A 255 15.75 13.55 -12.98
CA PRO A 255 15.96 13.76 -14.42
C PRO A 255 16.89 14.97 -14.63
N ILE A 256 17.87 14.83 -15.52
CA ILE A 256 18.73 15.94 -15.95
C ILE A 256 17.97 16.76 -16.99
N GLU A 257 17.30 16.07 -17.89
CA GLU A 257 16.48 16.68 -18.92
C GLU A 257 15.01 16.30 -18.74
N TYR A 258 14.15 17.18 -19.13
CA TYR A 258 12.72 17.01 -18.94
C TYR A 258 12.11 15.85 -19.77
N ASN A 259 12.69 15.55 -20.92
CA ASN A 259 12.28 14.43 -21.79
C ASN A 259 12.47 13.06 -21.12
N GLU A 260 13.34 12.95 -20.11
CA GLU A 260 13.57 11.71 -19.35
C GLU A 260 12.41 11.34 -18.43
N VAL A 261 11.53 12.30 -18.10
CA VAL A 261 10.43 12.09 -17.12
C VAL A 261 9.48 11.00 -17.56
N GLY A 262 9.17 10.86 -18.85
CA GLY A 262 8.34 9.80 -19.39
C GLY A 262 8.92 8.41 -19.18
N ASP A 263 10.22 8.25 -19.46
CA ASP A 263 10.93 7.00 -19.26
C ASP A 263 11.02 6.63 -17.77
N ILE A 264 11.13 7.64 -16.90
CA ILE A 264 11.13 7.44 -15.45
C ILE A 264 9.79 6.92 -14.97
N TYR A 265 8.66 7.43 -15.45
CA TYR A 265 7.34 6.90 -15.12
C TYR A 265 7.18 5.44 -15.53
N THR A 266 7.56 5.11 -16.76
CA THR A 266 7.58 3.73 -17.26
C THR A 266 8.44 2.84 -16.37
N ARG A 267 9.61 3.31 -15.99
CA ARG A 267 10.52 2.57 -15.12
C ARG A 267 9.94 2.36 -13.73
N ILE A 268 9.29 3.36 -13.13
CA ILE A 268 8.61 3.22 -11.83
C ILE A 268 7.47 2.20 -11.95
N ALA A 269 6.66 2.27 -13.03
CA ALA A 269 5.60 1.31 -13.28
C ALA A 269 6.12 -0.13 -13.32
N LEU A 270 7.20 -0.36 -14.07
CA LEU A 270 7.84 -1.67 -14.15
C LEU A 270 8.43 -2.11 -12.80
N MET A 271 8.98 -1.18 -11.99
CA MET A 271 9.42 -1.51 -10.62
C MET A 271 8.26 -2.00 -9.77
N LEU A 272 7.13 -1.32 -9.82
CA LEU A 272 5.94 -1.69 -9.06
C LEU A 272 5.37 -3.06 -9.47
N ARG A 273 5.51 -3.45 -10.75
CA ARG A 273 5.09 -4.79 -11.23
C ARG A 273 6.05 -5.92 -10.81
N ASN A 274 7.36 -5.65 -10.81
CA ASN A 274 8.40 -6.67 -10.59
C ASN A 274 8.90 -6.69 -9.13
N GLN A 275 7.98 -6.59 -8.17
CA GLN A 275 8.26 -6.67 -6.75
C GLN A 275 8.01 -8.06 -6.20
N TYR A 276 8.83 -8.47 -5.25
CA TYR A 276 8.62 -9.64 -4.40
C TYR A 276 8.00 -9.20 -3.08
N VAL A 277 7.01 -9.93 -2.59
CA VAL A 277 6.47 -9.73 -1.23
C VAL A 277 6.91 -10.90 -0.37
N LEU A 278 7.61 -10.60 0.72
CA LEU A 278 8.08 -11.57 1.69
C LEU A 278 7.36 -11.30 3.02
N GLY A 279 6.74 -12.34 3.60
CA GLY A 279 6.14 -12.25 4.93
C GLY A 279 6.79 -13.24 5.87
N PHE A 280 7.04 -12.83 7.11
CA PHE A 280 7.57 -13.68 8.17
C PHE A 280 6.93 -13.35 9.52
N TYR A 281 6.96 -14.31 10.44
CA TYR A 281 6.55 -14.09 11.82
C TYR A 281 7.80 -13.90 12.66
N PRO A 282 8.00 -12.74 13.31
CA PRO A 282 9.16 -12.52 14.18
C PRO A 282 9.29 -13.61 15.23
N THR A 283 10.51 -14.09 15.47
CA THR A 283 10.78 -15.08 16.52
C THR A 283 10.84 -14.46 17.91
N ASP A 284 11.22 -13.19 17.97
CA ASP A 284 11.19 -12.35 19.17
C ASP A 284 10.16 -11.25 18.94
N ASP A 285 9.03 -11.31 19.65
CA ASP A 285 7.99 -10.30 19.55
C ASP A 285 8.42 -8.97 20.18
N GLY A 286 9.55 -8.94 20.91
CA GLY A 286 10.13 -7.76 21.56
C GLY A 286 9.15 -7.04 22.49
N ALA A 287 9.61 -5.93 23.05
CA ALA A 287 8.70 -4.98 23.69
C ALA A 287 7.94 -4.24 22.57
N GLN A 288 6.64 -4.06 22.75
CA GLN A 288 5.77 -3.25 21.91
C GLN A 288 6.43 -1.92 21.52
N GLY A 289 6.41 -1.58 20.25
CA GLY A 289 7.03 -0.36 19.75
C GLY A 289 8.57 -0.41 19.61
N LYS A 290 9.19 -1.58 19.78
CA LYS A 290 10.64 -1.76 19.57
C LYS A 290 10.95 -1.73 18.06
N TRP A 291 12.03 -1.04 17.72
CA TRP A 291 12.58 -1.04 16.36
C TRP A 291 13.41 -2.28 16.11
N HIS A 292 13.15 -2.94 14.99
CA HIS A 292 13.86 -4.10 14.49
C HIS A 292 14.59 -3.77 13.21
N LYS A 293 15.81 -4.27 13.05
CA LYS A 293 16.62 -4.10 11.85
C LYS A 293 16.38 -5.24 10.88
N LEU A 294 15.87 -4.93 9.70
CA LEU A 294 15.71 -5.88 8.62
C LEU A 294 16.96 -5.98 7.74
N ARG A 295 17.28 -7.20 7.34
CA ARG A 295 18.29 -7.47 6.32
C ARG A 295 17.82 -8.60 5.43
N ILE A 296 17.78 -8.35 4.12
CA ILE A 296 17.43 -9.33 3.11
C ILE A 296 18.67 -9.65 2.28
N LYS A 297 18.97 -10.93 2.14
CA LYS A 297 19.98 -11.44 1.25
C LYS A 297 19.30 -12.18 0.11
N VAL A 298 19.82 -11.97 -1.10
CA VAL A 298 19.33 -12.65 -2.31
C VAL A 298 20.45 -13.48 -2.90
N LYS A 299 20.18 -14.76 -3.10
CA LYS A 299 21.05 -15.71 -3.81
C LYS A 299 20.61 -15.71 -5.27
N VAL A 300 21.45 -15.22 -6.15
CA VAL A 300 21.13 -15.19 -7.57
C VAL A 300 21.97 -16.23 -8.32
N PRO A 301 21.44 -16.78 -9.43
CA PRO A 301 22.23 -17.63 -10.32
C PRO A 301 23.51 -16.92 -10.80
N LYS A 302 24.60 -17.63 -10.88
CA LYS A 302 25.93 -17.10 -11.27
C LYS A 302 25.96 -16.14 -12.47
N PRO A 303 25.17 -16.35 -13.55
CA PRO A 303 25.21 -15.44 -14.70
C PRO A 303 24.76 -14.00 -14.39
N LEU A 304 23.94 -13.78 -13.36
CA LEU A 304 23.42 -12.45 -13.00
C LEU A 304 24.44 -11.60 -12.23
N GLY A 305 25.46 -12.21 -11.63
CA GLY A 305 26.49 -11.51 -10.86
C GLY A 305 25.93 -10.85 -9.58
N LYS A 306 26.46 -9.66 -9.23
CA LYS A 306 25.96 -8.92 -8.06
C LYS A 306 24.62 -8.25 -8.37
N VAL A 307 23.70 -8.35 -7.44
CA VAL A 307 22.40 -7.66 -7.47
C VAL A 307 22.31 -6.62 -6.37
N THR A 308 21.45 -5.64 -6.60
CA THR A 308 21.06 -4.63 -5.61
C THR A 308 19.61 -4.89 -5.21
N THR A 309 19.35 -4.83 -3.90
CA THR A 309 18.02 -5.01 -3.34
C THR A 309 17.52 -3.70 -2.74
N PHE A 310 16.27 -3.37 -3.00
CA PHE A 310 15.60 -2.20 -2.46
C PHE A 310 14.43 -2.67 -1.59
N TYR A 311 14.46 -2.36 -0.31
CA TYR A 311 13.46 -2.72 0.69
C TYR A 311 13.62 -1.83 1.92
N ARG A 312 12.59 -1.71 2.78
CA ARG A 312 12.72 -1.03 4.07
C ARG A 312 13.70 -1.78 4.97
N ASN A 313 14.62 -1.08 5.60
CA ASN A 313 15.69 -1.68 6.40
C ASN A 313 15.35 -1.81 7.90
N ALA A 314 14.17 -1.37 8.31
CA ALA A 314 13.68 -1.46 9.68
C ALA A 314 12.14 -1.51 9.70
N TYR A 315 11.58 -2.03 10.79
CA TYR A 315 10.17 -1.97 11.11
C TYR A 315 9.98 -1.85 12.62
N GLN A 316 8.79 -1.45 13.05
CA GLN A 316 8.42 -1.41 14.46
C GLN A 316 7.50 -2.59 14.78
N SER A 317 7.73 -3.28 15.92
CA SER A 317 6.82 -4.32 16.38
C SER A 317 5.44 -3.71 16.64
N SER A 318 4.40 -4.28 15.99
CA SER A 318 3.01 -3.87 16.18
C SER A 318 2.43 -4.49 17.45
N ASP A 319 1.32 -3.90 17.91
CA ASP A 319 0.51 -4.36 19.03
C ASP A 319 -0.08 -5.76 18.84
#